data_ec707751cd18b449faf4cc6e6d25c91c
#
_entry.id   ec707751cd18b449faf4cc6e6d25c91c
#
_cell.length_a   1.000
_cell.length_b   1.000
_cell.length_c   1.000
_cell.angle_alpha   90.00
_cell.angle_beta   90.00
_cell.angle_gamma   90.00
#
_symmetry.space_group_name_H-M   'P 1'
#
loop_
_entity.id
_entity.type
_entity.pdbx_description
1 polymer ?
#
loop_
_entity_poly.entity_id
_entity_poly.type
_entity_poly.pdbx_seq_one_letter_code
_entity_poly.pdbx_strand_id
1 'polypeptide(L)'
;MDKRLVSVPYMATVDEAVKQMIQNNVWSLVVERKGAPWGVVTERDVLRRCLVKGLPTSKTSVGTIASSPIVTIGSEATIREAMGKMAANEIRRLFVVEKGKMIGRVTQTELFQSTLDVMEALSSLSSTL
;
A
#
# COMPACT_ATOMS: atom_id res chain seq x y z
N MET A 1 -9.96 3.68 -5.47
CA MET A 1 -8.74 4.10 -4.76
C MET A 1 -9.07 4.45 -3.32
N ASP A 2 -8.29 3.96 -2.39
CA ASP A 2 -8.42 4.32 -0.99
C ASP A 2 -7.63 5.61 -0.72
N LYS A 3 -8.30 6.65 -0.28
CA LYS A 3 -7.70 7.97 -0.02
C LYS A 3 -7.14 8.12 1.39
N ARG A 4 -7.28 7.08 2.24
CA ARG A 4 -6.75 7.13 3.60
C ARG A 4 -5.24 6.90 3.55
N LEU A 5 -4.47 7.94 3.81
CA LEU A 5 -3.02 7.88 3.91
C LEU A 5 -2.63 8.15 5.35
N VAL A 6 -2.26 7.10 6.05
CA VAL A 6 -1.82 7.17 7.44
C VAL A 6 -0.31 7.01 7.47
N SER A 7 0.37 7.89 8.16
CA SER A 7 1.83 7.86 8.25
C SER A 7 2.31 7.76 9.68
N VAL A 8 3.53 7.24 9.82
CA VAL A 8 4.24 7.17 11.09
C VAL A 8 5.69 7.60 10.88
N PRO A 9 6.34 8.17 11.90
CA PRO A 9 7.77 8.50 11.79
C PRO A 9 8.62 7.24 11.71
N TYR A 10 9.77 7.34 11.04
CA TYR A 10 10.75 6.24 10.94
C TYR A 10 11.11 5.66 12.31
N MET A 11 11.26 6.51 13.33
CA MET A 11 11.67 6.10 14.67
C MET A 11 10.51 5.65 15.56
N ALA A 12 9.28 5.68 15.09
CA ALA A 12 8.16 5.12 15.84
C ALA A 12 8.38 3.62 16.07
N THR A 13 7.85 3.10 17.16
CA THR A 13 7.97 1.66 17.45
C THR A 13 7.00 0.85 16.60
N VAL A 14 7.29 -0.42 16.44
CA VAL A 14 6.36 -1.35 15.76
C VAL A 14 5.02 -1.38 16.50
N ASP A 15 5.01 -1.29 17.85
CA ASP A 15 3.77 -1.20 18.63
C ASP A 15 2.92 0.00 18.20
N GLU A 16 3.53 1.16 18.06
CA GLU A 16 2.83 2.38 17.62
C GLU A 16 2.27 2.22 16.20
N ALA A 17 3.04 1.62 15.31
CA ALA A 17 2.61 1.35 13.95
C ALA A 17 1.39 0.42 13.91
N VAL A 18 1.44 -0.67 14.68
CA VAL A 18 0.32 -1.62 14.76
C VAL A 18 -0.94 -0.95 15.30
N LYS A 19 -0.80 -0.11 16.33
CA LYS A 19 -1.93 0.66 16.86
C LYS A 19 -2.54 1.56 15.79
N GLN A 20 -1.72 2.24 15.01
CA GLN A 20 -2.19 3.09 13.92
C GLN A 20 -2.93 2.29 12.85
N MET A 21 -2.43 1.12 12.50
CA MET A 21 -3.11 0.23 11.56
C MET A 21 -4.49 -0.15 12.05
N ILE A 22 -4.61 -0.56 13.30
CA ILE A 22 -5.86 -0.99 13.91
C ILE A 22 -6.85 0.17 14.04
N GLN A 23 -6.40 1.30 14.56
CA GLN A 23 -7.25 2.48 14.76
C GLN A 23 -7.82 3.03 13.46
N ASN A 24 -7.04 2.98 12.39
CA ASN A 24 -7.43 3.52 11.09
C ASN A 24 -7.97 2.44 10.14
N ASN A 25 -8.01 1.20 10.59
CA ASN A 25 -8.46 0.06 9.78
C ASN A 25 -7.71 0.00 8.43
N VAL A 26 -6.41 0.14 8.48
CA VAL A 26 -5.51 0.06 7.32
C VAL A 26 -4.42 -0.96 7.61
N TRP A 27 -3.89 -1.58 6.56
CA TRP A 27 -2.88 -2.64 6.69
C TRP A 27 -1.54 -2.24 6.12
N SER A 28 -1.39 -0.96 5.82
CA SER A 28 -0.12 -0.36 5.42
C SER A 28 -0.06 1.08 5.90
N LEU A 29 1.15 1.52 6.24
CA LEU A 29 1.41 2.89 6.66
C LEU A 29 2.56 3.45 5.83
N VAL A 30 2.49 4.74 5.54
CA VAL A 30 3.62 5.47 5.00
C VAL A 30 4.58 5.76 6.16
N VAL A 31 5.85 5.43 5.96
CA VAL A 31 6.89 5.73 6.92
C VAL A 31 7.58 7.02 6.48
N GLU A 32 7.56 8.03 7.36
CA GLU A 32 8.19 9.32 7.11
C GLU A 32 9.58 9.38 7.72
N ARG A 33 10.48 9.99 7.00
CA ARG A 33 11.84 10.24 7.47
C ARG A 33 12.24 11.65 7.07
N LYS A 34 12.74 12.44 8.01
CA LYS A 34 13.12 13.83 7.78
C LYS A 34 11.95 14.65 7.20
N GLY A 35 10.74 14.41 7.68
CA GLY A 35 9.56 15.14 7.28
C GLY A 35 8.99 14.81 5.91
N ALA A 36 9.49 13.76 5.25
CA ALA A 36 9.02 13.35 3.93
C ALA A 36 8.71 11.85 3.87
N PRO A 37 7.79 11.42 2.99
CA PRO A 37 7.54 10.01 2.77
C PRO A 37 8.82 9.31 2.32
N TRP A 38 9.18 8.24 3.04
CA TRP A 38 10.42 7.51 2.80
C TRP A 38 10.17 6.07 2.38
N GLY A 39 9.21 5.40 3.01
CA GLY A 39 8.95 3.99 2.76
C GLY A 39 7.56 3.59 3.20
N VAL A 40 7.29 2.30 3.17
CA VAL A 40 6.01 1.70 3.54
C VAL A 40 6.25 0.51 4.45
N VAL A 41 5.45 0.42 5.51
CA VAL A 41 5.40 -0.75 6.37
C VAL A 41 4.02 -1.39 6.25
N THR A 42 3.99 -2.71 6.13
CA THR A 42 2.75 -3.47 6.01
C THR A 42 2.62 -4.46 7.17
N GLU A 43 1.43 -5.01 7.36
CA GLU A 43 1.22 -6.09 8.34
C GLU A 43 2.16 -7.27 8.09
N ARG A 44 2.44 -7.58 6.82
CA ARG A 44 3.37 -8.65 6.44
C ARG A 44 4.79 -8.35 6.92
N ASP A 45 5.22 -7.11 6.85
CA ASP A 45 6.53 -6.69 7.37
C ASP A 45 6.61 -6.90 8.88
N VAL A 46 5.55 -6.56 9.61
CA VAL A 46 5.48 -6.78 11.06
C VAL A 46 5.61 -8.27 11.36
N LEU A 47 4.88 -9.11 10.66
CA LEU A 47 4.93 -10.56 10.87
C LEU A 47 6.29 -11.14 10.51
N ARG A 48 6.80 -10.84 9.32
CA ARG A 48 8.01 -11.49 8.78
C ARG A 48 9.32 -10.89 9.25
N ARG A 49 9.35 -9.57 9.47
CA ARG A 49 10.60 -8.85 9.78
C ARG A 49 10.74 -8.48 11.24
N CYS A 50 9.68 -8.61 12.02
CA CYS A 50 9.72 -8.32 13.45
C CYS A 50 9.35 -9.55 14.27
N LEU A 51 8.13 -10.03 14.20
CA LEU A 51 7.64 -11.11 15.07
C LEU A 51 8.35 -12.43 14.84
N VAL A 52 8.49 -12.88 13.59
CA VAL A 52 9.18 -14.14 13.27
C VAL A 52 10.64 -14.10 13.70
N LYS A 53 11.27 -12.95 13.63
CA LYS A 53 12.67 -12.77 14.03
C LYS A 53 12.87 -12.59 15.55
N GLY A 54 11.77 -12.58 16.31
CA GLY A 54 11.85 -12.43 17.76
C GLY A 54 12.24 -11.03 18.22
N LEU A 55 12.09 -10.01 17.37
CA LEU A 55 12.40 -8.65 17.76
C LEU A 55 11.30 -8.09 18.65
N PRO A 56 11.65 -7.33 19.71
CA PRO A 56 10.63 -6.75 20.59
C PRO A 56 9.90 -5.60 19.87
N THR A 57 8.58 -5.71 19.76
CA THR A 57 7.76 -4.72 19.08
C THR A 57 7.79 -3.36 19.78
N SER A 58 8.02 -3.35 21.09
CA SER A 58 8.09 -2.13 21.90
C SER A 58 9.40 -1.36 21.74
N LYS A 59 10.44 -1.98 21.18
CA LYS A 59 11.79 -1.40 21.08
C LYS A 59 12.33 -1.35 19.66
N THR A 60 11.60 -1.89 18.70
CA THR A 60 12.03 -1.93 17.30
C THR A 60 11.44 -0.74 16.56
N SER A 61 12.31 0.04 15.91
CA SER A 61 11.88 1.14 15.06
C SER A 61 11.19 0.61 13.80
N VAL A 62 10.05 1.18 13.47
CA VAL A 62 9.27 0.76 12.31
C VAL A 62 10.05 0.94 11.00
N GLY A 63 10.91 1.93 10.95
CA GLY A 63 11.74 2.19 9.76
C GLY A 63 12.69 1.04 9.44
N THR A 64 13.12 0.25 10.45
CA THR A 64 14.04 -0.86 10.23
C THR A 64 13.38 -2.07 9.57
N ILE A 65 12.06 -2.16 9.63
CA ILE A 65 11.30 -3.26 9.01
C ILE A 65 10.52 -2.81 7.77
N ALA A 66 10.50 -1.52 7.48
CA ALA A 66 9.80 -0.96 6.32
C ALA A 66 10.58 -1.17 5.03
N SER A 67 9.90 -1.04 3.91
CA SER A 67 10.50 -1.09 2.57
C SER A 67 10.62 0.31 1.99
N SER A 68 11.73 0.61 1.36
CA SER A 68 12.01 1.89 0.70
C SER A 68 12.75 1.63 -0.62
N PRO A 69 12.58 2.46 -1.65
CA PRO A 69 11.65 3.59 -1.72
C PRO A 69 10.20 3.16 -1.89
N ILE A 70 9.26 4.12 -1.75
CA ILE A 70 7.84 3.88 -2.01
C ILE A 70 7.64 3.69 -3.51
N VAL A 71 6.92 2.64 -3.90
CA VAL A 71 6.57 2.43 -5.31
C VAL A 71 5.28 3.19 -5.58
N THR A 72 5.35 4.12 -6.51
CA THR A 72 4.24 5.02 -6.85
C THR A 72 3.81 4.86 -8.30
N ILE A 73 2.64 5.36 -8.61
CA ILE A 73 2.13 5.45 -9.97
C ILE A 73 1.38 6.76 -10.13
N GLY A 74 1.40 7.32 -11.34
CA GLY A 74 0.68 8.55 -11.63
C GLY A 74 -0.83 8.31 -11.66
N SER A 75 -1.61 9.32 -11.29
CA SER A 75 -3.08 9.24 -11.26
C SER A 75 -3.72 8.97 -12.61
N GLU A 76 -3.03 9.26 -13.70
CA GLU A 76 -3.52 9.03 -15.06
C GLU A 76 -3.08 7.69 -15.66
N ALA A 77 -2.37 6.86 -14.91
CA ALA A 77 -1.93 5.56 -15.38
C ALA A 77 -3.12 4.63 -15.60
N THR A 78 -2.96 3.72 -16.55
CA THR A 78 -3.97 2.71 -16.84
C THR A 78 -3.91 1.59 -15.81
N ILE A 79 -4.99 0.82 -15.71
CA ILE A 79 -5.01 -0.41 -14.89
C ILE A 79 -3.89 -1.35 -15.32
N ARG A 80 -3.65 -1.48 -16.62
CA ARG A 80 -2.60 -2.32 -17.17
C ARG A 80 -1.22 -1.90 -16.67
N GLU A 81 -0.93 -0.60 -16.71
CA GLU A 81 0.34 -0.06 -16.20
C GLU A 81 0.51 -0.31 -14.71
N ALA A 82 -0.57 -0.10 -13.93
CA ALA A 82 -0.57 -0.35 -12.49
C ALA A 82 -0.31 -1.81 -12.18
N MET A 83 -1.00 -2.73 -12.84
CA MET A 83 -0.82 -4.17 -12.63
C MET A 83 0.59 -4.63 -13.04
N GLY A 84 1.10 -4.10 -14.15
CA GLY A 84 2.46 -4.39 -14.60
C GLY A 84 3.51 -3.93 -13.57
N LYS A 85 3.31 -2.77 -12.99
CA LYS A 85 4.22 -2.24 -11.97
C LYS A 85 4.18 -3.04 -10.67
N MET A 86 2.99 -3.49 -10.26
CA MET A 86 2.84 -4.39 -9.12
C MET A 86 3.57 -5.71 -9.34
N ALA A 87 3.40 -6.30 -10.52
CA ALA A 87 4.06 -7.55 -10.87
C ALA A 87 5.59 -7.40 -10.92
N ALA A 88 6.09 -6.35 -11.55
CA ALA A 88 7.53 -6.09 -11.68
C ALA A 88 8.21 -5.87 -10.33
N ASN A 89 7.50 -5.31 -9.36
CA ASN A 89 8.04 -5.02 -8.03
C ASN A 89 7.61 -6.05 -6.97
N GLU A 90 6.86 -7.07 -7.37
CA GLU A 90 6.34 -8.12 -6.47
C GLU A 90 5.57 -7.54 -5.28
N ILE A 91 4.74 -6.54 -5.55
CA ILE A 91 3.91 -5.86 -4.55
C ILE A 91 2.45 -5.90 -4.96
N ARG A 92 1.56 -5.70 -3.99
CA ARG A 92 0.11 -5.77 -4.18
C ARG A 92 -0.59 -4.44 -4.01
N ARG A 93 0.17 -3.36 -3.86
CA ARG A 93 -0.36 -2.01 -3.69
C ARG A 93 0.58 -0.99 -4.28
N LEU A 94 0.01 0.11 -4.74
CA LEU A 94 0.76 1.25 -5.25
C LEU A 94 0.20 2.50 -4.61
N PHE A 95 1.08 3.45 -4.33
CA PHE A 95 0.65 4.77 -3.92
C PHE A 95 0.47 5.63 -5.16
N VAL A 96 -0.63 6.34 -5.21
CA VAL A 96 -1.01 7.16 -6.37
C VAL A 96 -0.55 8.58 -6.13
N VAL A 97 0.14 9.14 -7.13
CA VAL A 97 0.68 10.49 -7.07
C VAL A 97 0.02 11.36 -8.13
N GLU A 98 -0.39 12.55 -7.75
CA GLU A 98 -0.92 13.56 -8.65
C GLU A 98 -0.28 14.90 -8.30
N LYS A 99 0.30 15.57 -9.31
CA LYS A 99 0.98 16.86 -9.12
C LYS A 99 2.01 16.84 -7.99
N GLY A 100 2.79 15.77 -7.90
CA GLY A 100 3.84 15.60 -6.92
C GLY A 100 3.38 15.23 -5.51
N LYS A 101 2.09 15.00 -5.30
CA LYS A 101 1.53 14.64 -3.98
C LYS A 101 0.90 13.27 -4.02
N MET A 102 1.11 12.49 -2.96
CA MET A 102 0.38 11.23 -2.78
C MET A 102 -1.08 11.53 -2.44
N ILE A 103 -2.00 10.98 -3.23
CA ILE A 103 -3.43 11.22 -3.07
C ILE A 103 -4.20 9.99 -2.62
N GLY A 104 -3.57 8.83 -2.60
CA GLY A 104 -4.23 7.61 -2.20
C GLY A 104 -3.38 6.39 -2.51
N ARG A 105 -4.01 5.24 -2.42
CA ARG A 105 -3.39 3.97 -2.77
C ARG A 105 -4.38 3.08 -3.49
N VAL A 106 -3.87 2.21 -4.33
CA VAL A 106 -4.66 1.16 -4.99
C VAL A 106 -4.07 -0.19 -4.66
N THR A 107 -4.93 -1.19 -4.54
CA THR A 107 -4.52 -2.57 -4.29
C THR A 107 -4.77 -3.42 -5.53
N GLN A 108 -4.06 -4.54 -5.60
CA GLN A 108 -4.28 -5.53 -6.65
C GLN A 108 -5.73 -6.00 -6.68
N THR A 109 -6.34 -6.21 -5.52
CA THR A 109 -7.72 -6.64 -5.39
C THR A 109 -8.69 -5.65 -6.02
N GLU A 110 -8.52 -4.34 -5.75
CA GLU A 110 -9.35 -3.30 -6.34
C GLU A 110 -9.25 -3.28 -7.87
N LEU A 111 -8.03 -3.38 -8.40
CA LEU A 111 -7.82 -3.38 -9.86
C LEU A 111 -8.43 -4.64 -10.50
N PHE A 112 -8.30 -5.78 -9.85
CA PHE A 112 -8.88 -7.02 -10.31
C PHE A 112 -10.40 -6.94 -10.34
N GLN A 113 -11.03 -6.38 -9.29
CA GLN A 113 -12.48 -6.20 -9.22
C GLN A 113 -12.99 -5.27 -10.33
N SER A 114 -12.29 -4.18 -10.60
CA SER A 114 -12.63 -3.27 -11.69
C SER A 114 -12.62 -3.98 -13.04
N THR A 115 -11.65 -4.86 -13.27
CA THR A 115 -11.55 -5.65 -14.49
C THR A 115 -12.74 -6.63 -14.62
N LEU A 116 -13.11 -7.29 -13.52
CA LEU A 116 -14.28 -8.17 -13.51
C LEU A 116 -15.58 -7.43 -13.82
N ASP A 117 -15.75 -6.25 -13.24
CA ASP A 117 -16.95 -5.43 -13.47
C ASP A 117 -17.09 -5.05 -14.95
N VAL A 118 -16.00 -4.70 -15.60
CA VAL A 118 -15.99 -4.43 -17.04
C VAL A 118 -16.35 -5.68 -17.84
N MET A 119 -15.79 -6.82 -17.50
CA MET A 119 -16.08 -8.09 -18.17
C MET A 119 -17.55 -8.49 -18.02
N GLU A 120 -18.12 -8.31 -16.84
CA GLU A 120 -19.54 -8.59 -16.60
C GLU A 120 -20.44 -7.67 -17.43
N ALA A 121 -20.12 -6.39 -17.50
CA ALA A 121 -20.86 -5.43 -18.31
C ALA A 121 -20.84 -5.81 -19.79
N LEU A 122 -19.68 -6.21 -20.31
CA LEU A 122 -19.54 -6.65 -21.70
C LEU A 122 -20.31 -7.94 -21.97
N SER A 123 -20.30 -8.87 -21.02
CA SER A 123 -21.04 -10.12 -21.11
C SER A 123 -22.55 -9.88 -21.15
N SER A 124 -23.06 -8.94 -20.34
CA SER A 124 -24.46 -8.55 -20.36
C SER A 124 -24.88 -7.96 -21.70
N LEU A 125 -24.02 -7.11 -22.30
CA LEU A 125 -24.29 -6.55 -23.61
C LEU A 125 -24.34 -7.64 -24.69
N SER A 126 -23.42 -8.59 -24.64
CA SER A 126 -23.39 -9.69 -25.60
C SER A 126 -24.65 -10.56 -25.52
N SER A 127 -25.20 -10.77 -24.31
CA SER A 127 -26.38 -11.59 -24.11
C SER A 127 -27.67 -10.91 -24.56
N THR A 128 -27.69 -9.60 -24.73
CA THR A 128 -28.84 -8.85 -25.19
C THR A 128 -28.86 -8.63 -26.72
N LEU A 129 -27.77 -8.93 -27.34
CA LEU A 129 -27.66 -8.80 -28.81
C LEU A 129 -28.02 -10.10 -29.50
#